data_4cdcc90f4e9e1be77493b938d0cc8014
#
_entry.id   4cdcc90f4e9e1be77493b938d0cc8014
#
_cell.length_a   1.000
_cell.length_b   1.000
_cell.length_c   1.000
_cell.angle_alpha   90.00
_cell.angle_beta   90.00
_cell.angle_gamma   90.00
#
_symmetry.space_group_name_H-M   'P 1'
#
loop_
_entity.id
_entity.type
_entity.pdbx_description
1 polymer ?
#
loop_
_entity_poly.entity_id
_entity_poly.type
_entity_poly.pdbx_seq_one_letter_code
_entity_poly.pdbx_strand_id
1 'polypeptide(L)'
;MLNKPREECGVFAVYSKETTDVASMAYFALYALQHRGQESCGIVVNDKGVLSHHKDLGLVPEVFTQEKLDKLGTGNIAIGHVRYSTTGKPNRSNAQPIVVRHVKGPMSIAHNGNLVNAHKLREKYEMRGAIFHTTNDTEVIAYAITEQRLKRASIEEAVEYAMADLQGAYSLVVMSPKKLIAARDPQGFRPLCMGRCKDGAVVFASETCALDSVGATFEREVEPGEIVVVDGDDIHSIRTYCGQKQSFCVFEYIYFARPDSMI
;
A
#
# COMPACT_ATOMS: atom_id res chain seq x y z
N MET A 1 -22.25 6.01 23.92
CA MET A 1 -20.99 5.25 23.88
C MET A 1 -19.95 6.15 23.24
N LEU A 2 -18.91 6.53 23.97
CA LEU A 2 -17.76 7.24 23.40
C LEU A 2 -17.15 6.34 22.33
N ASN A 3 -17.14 6.76 21.07
CA ASN A 3 -16.40 6.08 20.02
C ASN A 3 -14.92 6.06 20.45
N LYS A 4 -14.41 4.87 20.80
CA LYS A 4 -12.97 4.71 21.01
C LYS A 4 -12.24 5.15 19.74
N PRO A 5 -11.09 5.83 19.85
CA PRO A 5 -10.21 6.04 18.70
C PRO A 5 -10.01 4.69 18.03
N ARG A 6 -10.12 4.65 16.71
CA ARG A 6 -9.99 3.41 15.93
C ARG A 6 -8.60 3.38 15.34
N GLU A 7 -8.02 2.18 15.33
CA GLU A 7 -6.73 1.93 14.73
C GLU A 7 -6.79 2.18 13.20
N GLU A 8 -5.66 2.39 12.61
CA GLU A 8 -5.52 2.69 11.18
C GLU A 8 -4.64 1.63 10.51
N CYS A 9 -4.89 1.37 9.24
CA CYS A 9 -4.15 0.41 8.45
C CYS A 9 -2.64 0.72 8.37
N GLY A 10 -1.83 -0.30 8.05
CA GLY A 10 -0.42 -0.14 7.75
C GLY A 10 -0.07 -0.75 6.39
N VAL A 11 0.78 -0.06 5.63
CA VAL A 11 1.32 -0.54 4.35
C VAL A 11 2.83 -0.74 4.45
N PHE A 12 3.30 -1.72 3.70
CA PHE A 12 4.71 -1.99 3.50
C PHE A 12 4.96 -2.35 2.03
N ALA A 13 6.11 -1.93 1.50
CA ALA A 13 6.55 -2.35 0.18
C ALA A 13 8.07 -2.41 0.11
N VAL A 14 8.60 -3.35 -0.66
CA VAL A 14 10.03 -3.50 -0.92
C VAL A 14 10.27 -3.77 -2.39
N TYR A 15 11.30 -3.14 -2.94
CA TYR A 15 11.85 -3.39 -4.26
C TYR A 15 13.33 -3.76 -4.14
N SER A 16 13.69 -4.95 -4.58
CA SER A 16 15.07 -5.41 -4.73
C SER A 16 15.39 -5.58 -6.20
N LYS A 17 16.63 -5.27 -6.60
CA LYS A 17 17.12 -5.55 -7.97
C LYS A 17 17.25 -7.03 -8.24
N GLU A 18 17.67 -7.75 -7.23
CA GLU A 18 17.86 -9.19 -7.27
C GLU A 18 16.66 -9.92 -6.66
N THR A 19 16.42 -11.13 -7.13
CA THR A 19 15.45 -12.03 -6.50
C THR A 19 15.96 -12.41 -5.10
N THR A 20 15.18 -12.10 -4.07
CA THR A 20 15.49 -12.36 -2.67
C THR A 20 14.23 -12.74 -1.88
N ASP A 21 14.37 -13.00 -0.59
CA ASP A 21 13.26 -13.35 0.29
C ASP A 21 12.47 -12.10 0.72
N VAL A 22 11.84 -11.45 -0.27
CA VAL A 22 10.97 -10.28 -0.02
C VAL A 22 9.68 -10.66 0.74
N ALA A 23 9.28 -11.94 0.75
CA ALA A 23 8.14 -12.42 1.51
C ALA A 23 8.40 -12.32 3.01
N SER A 24 9.56 -12.81 3.49
CA SER A 24 9.94 -12.68 4.90
C SER A 24 10.18 -11.22 5.29
N MET A 25 10.73 -10.39 4.42
CA MET A 25 10.86 -8.96 4.69
C MET A 25 9.47 -8.33 4.92
N ALA A 26 8.51 -8.62 4.05
CA ALA A 26 7.14 -8.13 4.22
C ALA A 26 6.50 -8.67 5.50
N TYR A 27 6.72 -9.93 5.85
CA TYR A 27 6.23 -10.51 7.11
C TYR A 27 6.74 -9.75 8.33
N PHE A 28 8.06 -9.54 8.46
CA PHE A 28 8.63 -8.84 9.61
C PHE A 28 8.19 -7.39 9.70
N ALA A 29 8.09 -6.72 8.56
CA ALA A 29 7.58 -5.34 8.50
C ALA A 29 6.10 -5.25 8.92
N LEU A 30 5.25 -6.16 8.44
CA LEU A 30 3.85 -6.21 8.85
C LEU A 30 3.68 -6.60 10.32
N TYR A 31 4.55 -7.46 10.85
CA TYR A 31 4.58 -7.77 12.28
C TYR A 31 4.91 -6.54 13.12
N ALA A 32 5.87 -5.72 12.67
CA ALA A 32 6.18 -4.44 13.31
C ALA A 32 5.02 -3.43 13.23
N LEU A 33 4.21 -3.48 12.16
CA LEU A 33 3.03 -2.64 11.93
C LEU A 33 1.73 -3.23 12.51
N GLN A 34 1.78 -4.37 13.24
CA GLN A 34 0.58 -5.06 13.72
C GLN A 34 -0.33 -4.20 14.60
N HIS A 35 0.24 -3.24 15.33
CA HIS A 35 -0.50 -2.28 16.16
C HIS A 35 -1.47 -1.41 15.35
N ARG A 36 -1.19 -1.21 14.04
CA ARG A 36 -2.04 -0.43 13.12
C ARG A 36 -3.23 -1.22 12.60
N GLY A 37 -3.16 -2.55 12.56
CA GLY A 37 -4.24 -3.36 12.02
C GLY A 37 -4.23 -4.80 12.54
N GLN A 38 -5.35 -5.24 13.13
CA GLN A 38 -5.48 -6.54 13.79
C GLN A 38 -6.60 -7.40 13.19
N GLU A 39 -7.29 -6.92 12.16
CA GLU A 39 -8.43 -7.64 11.57
C GLU A 39 -8.01 -8.63 10.50
N SER A 40 -7.15 -8.18 9.60
CA SER A 40 -6.66 -9.00 8.49
C SER A 40 -5.30 -8.50 8.03
N CYS A 41 -4.56 -9.38 7.37
CA CYS A 41 -3.30 -9.03 6.75
C CYS A 41 -3.11 -9.78 5.43
N GLY A 42 -2.20 -9.29 4.60
CA GLY A 42 -1.88 -9.92 3.33
C GLY A 42 -0.53 -9.48 2.79
N ILE A 43 0.06 -10.36 1.99
CA ILE A 43 1.32 -10.14 1.27
C ILE A 43 1.13 -10.58 -0.18
N VAL A 44 1.66 -9.79 -1.09
CA VAL A 44 1.80 -10.12 -2.51
C VAL A 44 3.28 -10.04 -2.87
N VAL A 45 3.79 -11.08 -3.49
CA VAL A 45 5.17 -11.18 -3.99
C VAL A 45 5.14 -11.23 -5.51
N ASN A 46 6.04 -10.50 -6.13
CA ASN A 46 6.28 -10.52 -7.56
C ASN A 46 7.63 -11.19 -7.84
N ASP A 47 7.58 -12.30 -8.56
CA ASP A 47 8.77 -12.89 -9.19
C ASP A 47 8.69 -12.69 -10.70
N LYS A 48 9.43 -11.70 -11.21
CA LYS A 48 9.55 -11.38 -12.65
C LYS A 48 8.21 -11.31 -13.40
N GLY A 49 7.20 -10.72 -12.76
CA GLY A 49 5.87 -10.52 -13.33
C GLY A 49 4.83 -11.59 -12.96
N VAL A 50 5.24 -12.63 -12.23
CA VAL A 50 4.33 -13.61 -11.64
C VAL A 50 3.98 -13.17 -10.22
N LEU A 51 2.70 -12.90 -9.97
CA LEU A 51 2.23 -12.48 -8.65
C LEU A 51 1.71 -13.67 -7.85
N SER A 52 2.38 -13.97 -6.75
CA SER A 52 1.93 -14.88 -5.70
C SER A 52 1.34 -14.07 -4.55
N HIS A 53 0.25 -14.51 -3.94
CA HIS A 53 -0.34 -13.78 -2.83
C HIS A 53 -1.00 -14.69 -1.81
N HIS A 54 -0.97 -14.25 -0.56
CA HIS A 54 -1.76 -14.82 0.52
C HIS A 54 -2.30 -13.69 1.40
N LYS A 55 -3.58 -13.79 1.79
CA LYS A 55 -4.25 -12.86 2.70
C LYS A 55 -5.37 -13.55 3.42
N ASP A 56 -5.56 -13.22 4.69
CA ASP A 56 -6.64 -13.77 5.51
C ASP A 56 -6.99 -12.86 6.68
N LEU A 57 -8.04 -13.24 7.40
CA LEU A 57 -8.41 -12.64 8.69
C LEU A 57 -7.47 -13.16 9.78
N GLY A 58 -7.10 -12.30 10.71
CA GLY A 58 -6.23 -12.61 11.85
C GLY A 58 -4.95 -11.78 11.90
N LEU A 59 -4.15 -12.06 12.90
CA LEU A 59 -2.86 -11.41 13.11
C LEU A 59 -1.80 -11.97 12.15
N VAL A 60 -0.77 -11.18 11.88
CA VAL A 60 0.31 -11.57 10.97
C VAL A 60 0.91 -12.95 11.28
N PRO A 61 1.27 -13.28 12.54
CA PRO A 61 1.81 -14.61 12.85
C PRO A 61 0.80 -15.75 12.77
N GLU A 62 -0.50 -15.45 12.82
CA GLU A 62 -1.56 -16.44 12.65
C GLU A 62 -1.83 -16.74 11.17
N VAL A 63 -1.79 -15.70 10.35
CA VAL A 63 -2.06 -15.78 8.91
C VAL A 63 -0.87 -16.34 8.15
N PHE A 64 0.36 -15.96 8.51
CA PHE A 64 1.58 -16.33 7.80
C PHE A 64 2.40 -17.36 8.58
N THR A 65 2.08 -18.64 8.37
CA THR A 65 2.95 -19.75 8.79
C THR A 65 4.15 -19.89 7.84
N GLN A 66 5.23 -20.59 8.27
CA GLN A 66 6.38 -20.85 7.40
C GLN A 66 5.96 -21.47 6.06
N GLU A 67 5.06 -22.46 6.06
CA GLU A 67 4.55 -23.08 4.83
C GLU A 67 3.91 -22.06 3.87
N LYS A 68 3.22 -21.07 4.40
CA LYS A 68 2.58 -20.02 3.56
C LYS A 68 3.59 -19.03 3.03
N LEU A 69 4.63 -18.68 3.82
CA LEU A 69 5.74 -17.86 3.35
C LEU A 69 6.52 -18.59 2.26
N ASP A 70 6.80 -19.88 2.43
CA ASP A 70 7.48 -20.71 1.43
C ASP A 70 6.68 -20.77 0.11
N LYS A 71 5.34 -20.82 0.20
CA LYS A 71 4.46 -20.77 -0.98
C LYS A 71 4.42 -19.41 -1.68
N LEU A 72 4.62 -18.31 -0.96
CA LEU A 72 4.80 -17.00 -1.57
C LEU A 72 6.09 -16.94 -2.37
N GLY A 73 7.11 -17.64 -1.90
CA GLY A 73 8.40 -17.77 -2.55
C GLY A 73 9.26 -16.53 -2.47
N THR A 74 10.33 -16.56 -3.25
CA THR A 74 11.23 -15.42 -3.44
C THR A 74 10.72 -14.52 -4.58
N GLY A 75 11.19 -13.28 -4.63
CA GLY A 75 10.84 -12.34 -5.67
C GLY A 75 11.71 -11.09 -5.61
N ASN A 76 11.40 -10.14 -6.43
CA ASN A 76 12.10 -8.87 -6.45
C ASN A 76 11.25 -7.70 -5.92
N ILE A 77 9.92 -7.86 -5.85
CA ILE A 77 9.02 -6.86 -5.27
C ILE A 77 8.04 -7.57 -4.34
N ALA A 78 7.79 -6.99 -3.17
CA ALA A 78 6.66 -7.38 -2.35
C ALA A 78 5.89 -6.16 -1.84
N ILE A 79 4.58 -6.32 -1.68
CA ILE A 79 3.76 -5.36 -0.94
C ILE A 79 2.94 -6.10 0.13
N GLY A 80 2.77 -5.46 1.26
CA GLY A 80 2.06 -5.98 2.40
C GLY A 80 1.10 -4.98 3.01
N HIS A 81 0.11 -5.49 3.73
CA HIS A 81 -0.91 -4.69 4.38
C HIS A 81 -1.38 -5.34 5.68
N VAL A 82 -1.57 -4.53 6.72
CA VAL A 82 -2.35 -4.86 7.92
C VAL A 82 -3.58 -3.97 7.96
N ARG A 83 -4.74 -4.56 8.20
CA ARG A 83 -6.03 -3.89 8.10
C ARG A 83 -6.70 -3.75 9.44
N TYR A 84 -7.26 -2.57 9.67
CA TYR A 84 -8.30 -2.33 10.65
C TYR A 84 -9.56 -1.83 9.95
N SER A 85 -10.73 -2.40 10.27
CA SER A 85 -11.97 -2.00 9.62
C SER A 85 -12.70 -0.95 10.46
N THR A 86 -12.98 0.18 9.85
CA THR A 86 -13.74 1.26 10.48
C THR A 86 -15.25 1.01 10.43
N THR A 87 -15.73 0.13 9.53
CA THR A 87 -17.14 -0.15 9.30
C THR A 87 -17.38 -1.60 8.88
N GLY A 88 -18.47 -2.20 9.40
CA GLY A 88 -18.92 -3.54 9.02
C GLY A 88 -18.28 -4.70 9.80
N LYS A 89 -18.71 -5.92 9.46
CA LYS A 89 -18.09 -7.14 9.99
C LYS A 89 -16.80 -7.45 9.24
N PRO A 90 -15.80 -8.09 9.90
CA PRO A 90 -14.61 -8.59 9.22
C PRO A 90 -15.00 -9.44 8.01
N ASN A 91 -14.41 -9.13 6.85
CA ASN A 91 -14.65 -9.86 5.61
C ASN A 91 -13.33 -10.10 4.89
N ARG A 92 -13.00 -11.36 4.65
CA ARG A 92 -11.79 -11.77 3.94
C ARG A 92 -11.67 -11.13 2.55
N SER A 93 -12.78 -10.87 1.86
CA SER A 93 -12.74 -10.20 0.55
C SER A 93 -12.15 -8.80 0.64
N ASN A 94 -12.31 -8.11 1.78
CA ASN A 94 -11.80 -6.78 2.02
C ASN A 94 -10.33 -6.74 2.47
N ALA A 95 -9.72 -7.90 2.76
CA ALA A 95 -8.30 -7.97 3.07
C ALA A 95 -7.46 -7.49 1.88
N GLN A 96 -6.42 -6.72 2.18
CA GLN A 96 -5.48 -6.19 1.20
C GLN A 96 -4.14 -6.94 1.31
N PRO A 97 -3.27 -6.86 0.28
CA PRO A 97 -3.40 -6.09 -0.96
C PRO A 97 -4.48 -6.64 -1.91
N ILE A 98 -4.98 -5.75 -2.78
CA ILE A 98 -5.88 -6.14 -3.87
C ILE A 98 -5.02 -6.48 -5.10
N VAL A 99 -5.26 -7.63 -5.70
CA VAL A 99 -4.61 -8.05 -6.95
C VAL A 99 -5.64 -8.00 -8.07
N VAL A 100 -5.30 -7.28 -9.13
CA VAL A 100 -6.12 -7.19 -10.34
C VAL A 100 -5.32 -7.59 -11.57
N ARG A 101 -6.01 -8.15 -12.55
CA ARG A 101 -5.43 -8.47 -13.86
C ARG A 101 -6.23 -7.76 -14.93
N HIS A 102 -5.55 -7.02 -15.77
CA HIS A 102 -6.15 -6.30 -16.89
C HIS A 102 -5.28 -6.44 -18.14
N VAL A 103 -5.75 -5.90 -19.27
CA VAL A 103 -5.10 -6.07 -20.58
C VAL A 103 -3.64 -5.59 -20.64
N LYS A 104 -3.23 -4.67 -19.77
CA LYS A 104 -1.83 -4.17 -19.68
C LYS A 104 -0.97 -4.95 -18.68
N GLY A 105 -1.47 -6.03 -18.11
CA GLY A 105 -0.79 -6.89 -17.14
C GLY A 105 -1.36 -6.85 -15.73
N PRO A 106 -0.82 -7.66 -14.81
CA PRO A 106 -1.26 -7.66 -13.43
C PRO A 106 -0.79 -6.42 -12.68
N MET A 107 -1.54 -6.06 -11.64
CA MET A 107 -1.22 -4.98 -10.70
C MET A 107 -1.67 -5.40 -9.30
N SER A 108 -0.96 -4.96 -8.28
CA SER A 108 -1.38 -5.10 -6.89
C SER A 108 -1.30 -3.78 -6.16
N ILE A 109 -2.25 -3.53 -5.25
CA ILE A 109 -2.38 -2.26 -4.53
C ILE A 109 -2.63 -2.53 -3.06
N ALA A 110 -1.93 -1.79 -2.19
CA ALA A 110 -2.28 -1.64 -0.78
C ALA A 110 -2.47 -0.16 -0.44
N HIS A 111 -3.45 0.10 0.42
CA HIS A 111 -3.93 1.44 0.75
C HIS A 111 -4.09 1.58 2.26
N ASN A 112 -3.43 2.57 2.83
CA ASN A 112 -3.70 3.07 4.17
C ASN A 112 -4.44 4.41 4.06
N GLY A 113 -5.68 4.45 4.50
CA GLY A 113 -6.48 5.66 4.48
C GLY A 113 -7.96 5.44 4.21
N ASN A 114 -8.64 6.49 3.78
CA ASN A 114 -10.06 6.45 3.45
C ASN A 114 -10.42 7.53 2.42
N LEU A 115 -11.07 7.13 1.34
CA LEU A 115 -11.59 8.06 0.34
C LEU A 115 -12.98 8.58 0.74
N VAL A 116 -13.12 9.89 0.83
CA VAL A 116 -14.41 10.52 1.14
C VAL A 116 -15.38 10.48 -0.04
N ASN A 117 -14.89 10.29 -1.27
CA ASN A 117 -15.71 10.20 -2.48
C ASN A 117 -15.79 8.76 -3.04
N ALA A 118 -15.42 7.74 -2.25
CA ALA A 118 -15.43 6.33 -2.69
C ALA A 118 -16.77 5.88 -3.26
N HIS A 119 -17.88 6.21 -2.60
CA HIS A 119 -19.23 5.85 -3.05
C HIS A 119 -19.55 6.45 -4.43
N LYS A 120 -19.26 7.74 -4.63
CA LYS A 120 -19.50 8.43 -5.90
C LYS A 120 -18.66 7.83 -7.05
N LEU A 121 -17.41 7.50 -6.76
CA LEU A 121 -16.54 6.86 -7.76
C LEU A 121 -17.00 5.44 -8.07
N ARG A 122 -17.42 4.67 -7.05
CA ARG A 122 -17.96 3.32 -7.22
C ARG A 122 -19.17 3.36 -8.16
N GLU A 123 -20.16 4.20 -7.88
CA GLU A 123 -21.34 4.37 -8.72
C GLU A 123 -20.97 4.75 -10.17
N LYS A 124 -20.03 5.70 -10.36
CA LYS A 124 -19.48 6.07 -11.68
C LYS A 124 -18.96 4.86 -12.44
N TYR A 125 -18.24 3.94 -11.77
CA TYR A 125 -17.65 2.75 -12.41
C TYR A 125 -18.70 1.67 -12.64
N GLU A 126 -19.61 1.42 -11.70
CA GLU A 126 -20.71 0.45 -11.85
C GLU A 126 -21.61 0.81 -13.05
N MET A 127 -21.93 2.08 -13.22
CA MET A 127 -22.67 2.57 -14.39
C MET A 127 -21.93 2.39 -15.73
N ARG A 128 -20.63 2.12 -15.67
CA ARG A 128 -19.78 1.79 -16.84
C ARG A 128 -19.50 0.30 -16.96
N GLY A 129 -20.18 -0.53 -16.17
CA GLY A 129 -20.07 -1.98 -16.22
C GLY A 129 -18.98 -2.58 -15.32
N ALA A 130 -18.40 -1.82 -14.39
CA ALA A 130 -17.48 -2.38 -13.41
C ALA A 130 -18.21 -3.31 -12.44
N ILE A 131 -17.59 -4.44 -12.13
CA ILE A 131 -18.11 -5.42 -11.17
C ILE A 131 -17.19 -5.42 -9.96
N PHE A 132 -17.70 -4.99 -8.82
CA PHE A 132 -16.94 -4.96 -7.57
C PHE A 132 -17.10 -6.26 -6.78
N HIS A 133 -16.00 -6.74 -6.23
CA HIS A 133 -15.94 -7.96 -5.43
C HIS A 133 -15.79 -7.67 -3.93
N THR A 134 -15.45 -6.42 -3.58
CA THR A 134 -15.25 -5.97 -2.22
C THR A 134 -16.08 -4.74 -1.91
N THR A 135 -16.22 -4.40 -0.65
CA THR A 135 -16.78 -3.12 -0.21
C THR A 135 -15.69 -2.08 0.09
N ASN A 136 -14.42 -2.44 -0.14
CA ASN A 136 -13.26 -1.61 0.16
C ASN A 136 -13.11 -0.49 -0.90
N ASP A 137 -12.73 0.70 -0.45
CA ASP A 137 -12.40 1.83 -1.33
C ASP A 137 -11.11 1.60 -2.13
N THR A 138 -10.23 0.72 -1.68
CA THR A 138 -9.03 0.31 -2.44
C THR A 138 -9.38 -0.30 -3.79
N GLU A 139 -10.50 -1.03 -3.91
CA GLU A 139 -10.96 -1.55 -5.20
C GLU A 139 -11.42 -0.40 -6.13
N VAL A 140 -11.98 0.66 -5.56
CA VAL A 140 -12.32 1.88 -6.32
C VAL A 140 -11.05 2.53 -6.87
N ILE A 141 -9.98 2.60 -6.05
CA ILE A 141 -8.66 3.10 -6.49
C ILE A 141 -8.11 2.22 -7.62
N ALA A 142 -8.23 0.89 -7.50
CA ALA A 142 -7.79 -0.03 -8.55
C ALA A 142 -8.50 0.23 -9.88
N TYR A 143 -9.82 0.50 -9.87
CA TYR A 143 -10.57 0.89 -11.06
C TYR A 143 -10.11 2.24 -11.61
N ALA A 144 -9.89 3.24 -10.75
CA ALA A 144 -9.39 4.56 -11.17
C ALA A 144 -8.05 4.44 -11.90
N ILE A 145 -7.10 3.71 -11.32
CA ILE A 145 -5.78 3.49 -11.94
C ILE A 145 -5.94 2.68 -13.25
N THR A 146 -6.77 1.63 -13.27
CA THR A 146 -6.99 0.82 -14.47
C THR A 146 -7.60 1.63 -15.61
N GLU A 147 -8.60 2.48 -15.33
CA GLU A 147 -9.20 3.38 -16.33
C GLU A 147 -8.12 4.28 -16.96
N GLN A 148 -7.25 4.87 -16.13
CA GLN A 148 -6.17 5.71 -16.64
C GLN A 148 -5.10 4.89 -17.36
N ARG A 149 -4.79 3.69 -16.90
CA ARG A 149 -3.79 2.81 -17.52
C ARG A 149 -4.16 2.41 -18.96
N LEU A 150 -5.45 2.35 -19.27
CA LEU A 150 -5.91 2.11 -20.65
C LEU A 150 -5.64 3.31 -21.58
N LYS A 151 -5.52 4.52 -21.03
CA LYS A 151 -5.35 5.77 -21.76
C LYS A 151 -3.91 6.29 -21.75
N ARG A 152 -3.07 5.81 -20.80
CA ARG A 152 -1.72 6.32 -20.56
C ARG A 152 -0.66 5.29 -20.96
N ALA A 153 0.54 5.78 -21.26
CA ALA A 153 1.64 4.95 -21.69
C ALA A 153 2.21 4.10 -20.54
N SER A 154 2.30 4.65 -19.34
CA SER A 154 2.92 4.02 -18.19
C SER A 154 1.96 3.88 -17.00
N ILE A 155 2.34 3.07 -16.00
CA ILE A 155 1.53 2.88 -14.79
C ILE A 155 1.68 4.07 -13.83
N GLU A 156 2.84 4.69 -13.77
CA GLU A 156 3.07 5.88 -12.97
C GLU A 156 2.23 7.07 -13.46
N GLU A 157 2.12 7.26 -14.78
CA GLU A 157 1.17 8.23 -15.34
C GLU A 157 -0.28 7.87 -14.97
N ALA A 158 -0.62 6.58 -15.00
CA ALA A 158 -1.97 6.16 -14.63
C ALA A 158 -2.28 6.45 -13.16
N VAL A 159 -1.32 6.26 -12.25
CA VAL A 159 -1.45 6.63 -10.83
C VAL A 159 -1.59 8.14 -10.70
N GLU A 160 -0.74 8.92 -11.35
CA GLU A 160 -0.78 10.38 -11.34
C GLU A 160 -2.16 10.92 -11.76
N TYR A 161 -2.66 10.46 -12.90
CA TYR A 161 -3.98 10.90 -13.39
C TYR A 161 -5.15 10.38 -12.55
N ALA A 162 -5.02 9.20 -11.92
CA ALA A 162 -6.03 8.71 -11.00
C ALA A 162 -6.11 9.57 -9.74
N MET A 163 -4.97 10.06 -9.21
CA MET A 163 -4.94 10.93 -8.03
C MET A 163 -5.78 12.20 -8.19
N ALA A 164 -5.96 12.71 -9.42
CA ALA A 164 -6.84 13.85 -9.68
C ALA A 164 -8.32 13.59 -9.29
N ASP A 165 -8.76 12.34 -9.37
CA ASP A 165 -10.14 11.94 -9.05
C ASP A 165 -10.29 11.50 -7.58
N LEU A 166 -9.20 11.15 -6.88
CA LEU A 166 -9.24 10.64 -5.52
C LEU A 166 -9.34 11.79 -4.51
N GLN A 167 -10.29 11.71 -3.59
CA GLN A 167 -10.46 12.69 -2.50
C GLN A 167 -10.45 11.97 -1.17
N GLY A 168 -9.63 12.46 -0.25
CA GLY A 168 -9.49 11.90 1.10
C GLY A 168 -8.05 11.67 1.50
N ALA A 169 -7.86 10.93 2.58
CA ALA A 169 -6.55 10.59 3.12
C ALA A 169 -6.08 9.26 2.54
N TYR A 170 -4.88 9.21 1.97
CA TYR A 170 -4.32 7.96 1.50
C TYR A 170 -2.79 7.94 1.42
N SER A 171 -2.22 6.79 1.77
CA SER A 171 -0.90 6.37 1.38
C SER A 171 -1.03 5.07 0.60
N LEU A 172 -0.53 5.05 -0.63
CA LEU A 172 -0.67 3.95 -1.57
C LEU A 172 0.68 3.32 -1.87
N VAL A 173 0.70 2.00 -1.96
CA VAL A 173 1.76 1.26 -2.63
C VAL A 173 1.16 0.45 -3.77
N VAL A 174 1.71 0.62 -4.96
CA VAL A 174 1.22 -0.02 -6.19
C VAL A 174 2.38 -0.79 -6.82
N MET A 175 2.13 -2.06 -7.10
CA MET A 175 3.11 -2.94 -7.74
C MET A 175 2.60 -3.36 -9.11
N SER A 176 3.46 -3.23 -10.10
CA SER A 176 3.33 -3.84 -11.43
C SER A 176 4.39 -4.92 -11.63
N PRO A 177 4.41 -5.64 -12.77
CA PRO A 177 5.46 -6.64 -13.03
C PRO A 177 6.90 -6.13 -12.95
N LYS A 178 7.14 -4.82 -13.11
CA LYS A 178 8.48 -4.24 -13.16
C LYS A 178 8.72 -3.12 -12.17
N LYS A 179 7.66 -2.41 -11.76
CA LYS A 179 7.76 -1.16 -11.01
C LYS A 179 7.08 -1.27 -9.65
N LEU A 180 7.68 -0.62 -8.68
CA LEU A 180 7.04 -0.30 -7.41
C LEU A 180 6.79 1.21 -7.36
N ILE A 181 5.58 1.60 -6.96
CA ILE A 181 5.15 2.99 -6.87
C ILE A 181 4.63 3.23 -5.46
N ALA A 182 5.09 4.30 -4.84
CA ALA A 182 4.58 4.79 -3.56
C ALA A 182 3.99 6.19 -3.77
N ALA A 183 2.76 6.43 -3.33
CA ALA A 183 2.10 7.71 -3.50
C ALA A 183 1.41 8.15 -2.21
N ARG A 184 1.49 9.45 -1.90
CA ARG A 184 0.88 10.05 -0.72
C ARG A 184 -0.15 11.10 -1.13
N ASP A 185 -1.26 11.21 -0.40
CA ASP A 185 -2.29 12.21 -0.68
C ASP A 185 -1.73 13.64 -0.64
N PRO A 186 -2.33 14.59 -1.40
CA PRO A 186 -1.81 15.95 -1.51
C PRO A 186 -1.78 16.75 -0.20
N GLN A 187 -2.60 16.38 0.80
CA GLN A 187 -2.60 16.98 2.11
C GLN A 187 -1.64 16.31 3.10
N GLY A 188 -1.23 15.06 2.81
CA GLY A 188 -0.29 14.31 3.64
C GLY A 188 -0.87 13.78 4.94
N PHE A 189 -2.17 13.41 4.95
CA PHE A 189 -2.84 12.92 6.15
C PHE A 189 -2.24 11.63 6.70
N ARG A 190 -1.84 10.71 5.82
CA ARG A 190 -1.29 9.42 6.23
C ARG A 190 0.23 9.41 6.06
N PRO A 191 0.95 8.85 7.05
CA PRO A 191 2.40 8.76 6.94
C PRO A 191 2.82 7.75 5.88
N LEU A 192 3.94 8.02 5.22
CA LEU A 192 4.62 7.12 4.31
C LEU A 192 6.10 7.49 4.27
N CYS A 193 6.95 6.62 4.74
CA CYS A 193 8.40 6.81 4.74
C CYS A 193 9.10 5.90 3.73
N MET A 194 10.27 6.31 3.31
CA MET A 194 11.17 5.61 2.42
C MET A 194 12.49 5.32 3.14
N GLY A 195 13.02 4.15 2.93
CA GLY A 195 14.33 3.73 3.42
C GLY A 195 15.03 2.80 2.45
N ARG A 196 16.26 2.44 2.80
CA ARG A 196 17.12 1.60 1.99
C ARG A 196 17.86 0.55 2.83
N CYS A 197 17.82 -0.68 2.36
CA CYS A 197 18.62 -1.77 2.94
C CYS A 197 20.08 -1.69 2.49
N LYS A 198 20.97 -2.38 3.22
CA LYS A 198 22.43 -2.40 2.90
C LYS A 198 22.73 -2.99 1.52
N ASP A 199 21.90 -3.87 1.01
CA ASP A 199 21.99 -4.47 -0.34
C ASP A 199 21.42 -3.57 -1.44
N GLY A 200 20.93 -2.38 -1.08
CA GLY A 200 20.34 -1.39 -1.98
C GLY A 200 18.84 -1.55 -2.23
N ALA A 201 18.17 -2.51 -1.62
CA ALA A 201 16.72 -2.64 -1.73
C ALA A 201 16.02 -1.40 -1.17
N VAL A 202 15.03 -0.89 -1.92
CA VAL A 202 14.21 0.27 -1.55
C VAL A 202 12.98 -0.20 -0.81
N VAL A 203 12.67 0.45 0.30
CA VAL A 203 11.57 0.09 1.18
C VAL A 203 10.67 1.29 1.42
N PHE A 204 9.36 1.07 1.40
CA PHE A 204 8.34 2.04 1.81
C PHE A 204 7.50 1.45 2.94
N ALA A 205 7.18 2.26 3.92
CA ALA A 205 6.36 1.83 5.06
C ALA A 205 5.52 2.96 5.63
N SER A 206 4.44 2.62 6.33
CA SER A 206 3.65 3.61 7.09
C SER A 206 4.44 4.19 8.26
N GLU A 207 5.36 3.42 8.87
CA GLU A 207 6.17 3.85 10.01
C GLU A 207 7.60 3.35 9.91
N THR A 208 8.53 4.08 10.54
CA THR A 208 9.96 3.74 10.55
C THR A 208 10.27 2.45 11.31
N CYS A 209 9.47 2.05 12.30
CA CYS A 209 9.65 0.76 12.98
C CYS A 209 9.60 -0.46 12.01
N ALA A 210 8.87 -0.33 10.90
CA ALA A 210 8.87 -1.36 9.86
C ALA A 210 10.15 -1.35 9.03
N LEU A 211 10.78 -0.18 8.81
CA LEU A 211 12.11 -0.09 8.19
C LEU A 211 13.15 -0.78 9.07
N ASP A 212 13.15 -0.49 10.36
CA ASP A 212 14.09 -1.05 11.34
C ASP A 212 13.98 -2.59 11.39
N SER A 213 12.74 -3.11 11.32
CA SER A 213 12.50 -4.56 11.38
C SER A 213 13.09 -5.35 10.21
N VAL A 214 13.35 -4.68 9.08
CA VAL A 214 13.99 -5.28 7.89
C VAL A 214 15.42 -4.79 7.68
N GLY A 215 15.98 -4.06 8.65
CA GLY A 215 17.36 -3.55 8.59
C GLY A 215 17.56 -2.44 7.54
N ALA A 216 16.49 -1.73 7.17
CA ALA A 216 16.57 -0.60 6.28
C ALA A 216 16.87 0.69 7.06
N THR A 217 17.73 1.53 6.49
CA THR A 217 18.00 2.87 7.01
C THR A 217 16.96 3.84 6.46
N PHE A 218 16.35 4.64 7.34
CA PHE A 218 15.45 5.72 6.93
C PHE A 218 16.19 6.74 6.06
N GLU A 219 15.63 7.08 4.92
CA GLU A 219 16.14 8.12 4.01
C GLU A 219 15.32 9.40 4.13
N ARG A 220 14.02 9.31 3.99
CA ARG A 220 13.10 10.45 4.05
C ARG A 220 11.63 10.02 4.12
N GLU A 221 10.77 10.98 4.39
CA GLU A 221 9.35 10.85 4.12
C GLU A 221 9.04 10.99 2.63
N VAL A 222 7.96 10.34 2.17
CA VAL A 222 7.32 10.68 0.90
C VAL A 222 6.53 11.96 1.12
N GLU A 223 6.80 12.98 0.32
CA GLU A 223 6.16 14.29 0.49
C GLU A 223 4.65 14.22 0.19
N PRO A 224 3.83 15.09 0.82
CA PRO A 224 2.43 15.23 0.43
C PRO A 224 2.26 15.52 -1.06
N GLY A 225 1.48 14.70 -1.75
CA GLY A 225 1.25 14.80 -3.20
C GLY A 225 2.32 14.18 -4.08
N GLU A 226 3.36 13.59 -3.48
CA GLU A 226 4.46 12.96 -4.22
C GLU A 226 4.09 11.53 -4.62
N ILE A 227 4.56 11.15 -5.80
CA ILE A 227 4.59 9.78 -6.30
C ILE A 227 6.06 9.40 -6.51
N VAL A 228 6.54 8.43 -5.77
CA VAL A 228 7.89 7.87 -5.95
C VAL A 228 7.79 6.61 -6.78
N VAL A 229 8.57 6.53 -7.84
CA VAL A 229 8.62 5.39 -8.78
C VAL A 229 9.98 4.72 -8.66
N VAL A 230 9.97 3.39 -8.51
CA VAL A 230 11.17 2.54 -8.52
C VAL A 230 11.07 1.58 -9.70
N ASP A 231 12.01 1.68 -10.64
CA ASP A 231 12.12 0.85 -11.85
C ASP A 231 13.60 0.48 -12.08
N GLY A 232 14.03 -0.63 -11.54
CA GLY A 232 15.44 -1.03 -11.56
C GLY A 232 16.34 -0.06 -10.78
N ASP A 233 17.25 0.58 -11.49
CA ASP A 233 18.16 1.60 -10.95
C ASP A 233 17.55 3.01 -10.94
N ASP A 234 16.48 3.20 -11.70
CA ASP A 234 15.80 4.49 -11.80
C ASP A 234 14.85 4.67 -10.63
N ILE A 235 15.11 5.68 -9.83
CA ILE A 235 14.23 6.12 -8.75
C ILE A 235 13.97 7.61 -8.97
N HIS A 236 12.72 7.93 -9.29
CA HIS A 236 12.33 9.31 -9.53
C HIS A 236 10.99 9.65 -8.89
N SER A 237 10.74 10.94 -8.75
CA SER A 237 9.52 11.48 -8.15
C SER A 237 8.72 12.28 -9.16
N ILE A 238 7.39 12.08 -9.16
CA ILE A 238 6.41 12.91 -9.84
C ILE A 238 5.78 13.80 -8.76
N ARG A 239 5.81 15.12 -8.93
CA ARG A 239 5.45 16.12 -7.91
C ARG A 239 4.29 17.02 -8.33
N THR A 240 3.47 16.58 -9.25
CA THR A 240 2.34 17.35 -9.82
C THR A 240 1.38 17.86 -8.75
N TYR A 241 1.19 17.12 -7.66
CA TYR A 241 0.25 17.46 -6.59
C TYR A 241 0.93 17.97 -5.32
N CYS A 242 2.25 18.16 -5.32
CA CYS A 242 2.98 18.72 -4.18
C CYS A 242 2.68 20.21 -3.97
N GLY A 243 2.97 20.70 -2.76
CA GLY A 243 2.86 22.13 -2.42
C GLY A 243 1.44 22.59 -2.05
N GLN A 244 0.49 21.68 -1.90
CA GLN A 244 -0.83 22.00 -1.35
C GLN A 244 -0.76 22.22 0.16
N LYS A 245 -1.81 22.84 0.72
CA LYS A 245 -1.90 23.03 2.17
C LYS A 245 -1.92 21.68 2.88
N GLN A 246 -0.93 21.44 3.70
CA GLN A 246 -0.82 20.21 4.48
C GLN A 246 -1.83 20.18 5.62
N SER A 247 -2.24 18.97 5.98
CA SER A 247 -3.14 18.71 7.09
C SER A 247 -2.65 17.48 7.84
N PHE A 248 -2.56 17.60 9.16
CA PHE A 248 -2.08 16.51 10.00
C PHE A 248 -3.24 15.84 10.71
N CYS A 249 -3.20 14.51 10.74
CA CYS A 249 -4.04 13.76 11.65
C CYS A 249 -3.36 13.70 13.02
N VAL A 250 -3.85 14.44 13.99
CA VAL A 250 -3.30 14.45 15.35
C VAL A 250 -3.28 13.06 15.99
N PHE A 251 -4.18 12.16 15.60
CA PHE A 251 -4.22 10.78 16.10
C PHE A 251 -3.04 9.94 15.64
N GLU A 252 -2.42 10.26 14.50
CA GLU A 252 -1.18 9.59 14.09
C GLU A 252 -0.09 9.78 15.14
N TYR A 253 0.03 10.99 15.73
CA TYR A 253 1.05 11.31 16.74
C TYR A 253 0.72 10.85 18.14
N ILE A 254 -0.56 10.78 18.51
CA ILE A 254 -0.98 10.53 19.91
C ILE A 254 -1.34 9.06 20.13
N TYR A 255 -1.84 8.38 19.11
CA TYR A 255 -2.50 7.10 19.27
C TYR A 255 -2.07 6.00 18.32
N PHE A 256 -1.87 6.30 17.00
CA PHE A 256 -1.64 5.25 16.01
C PHE A 256 -0.18 4.81 15.93
N ALA A 257 0.74 5.75 15.93
CA ALA A 257 2.14 5.44 15.78
C ALA A 257 2.75 4.82 17.05
N ARG A 258 3.71 3.93 16.84
CA ARG A 258 4.53 3.41 17.95
C ARG A 258 5.45 4.52 18.48
N PRO A 259 5.73 4.52 19.80
CA PRO A 259 6.61 5.52 20.44
C PRO A 259 8.04 5.53 19.89
N ASP A 260 8.48 4.42 19.29
CA ASP A 260 9.80 4.26 18.66
C ASP A 260 9.82 4.59 17.16
N SER A 261 8.69 4.99 16.59
CA SER A 261 8.60 5.47 15.21
C SER A 261 8.87 6.97 15.11
N MET A 262 9.65 7.39 14.11
CA MET A 262 9.69 8.79 13.67
C MET A 262 8.51 9.04 12.73
N ILE A 263 7.79 10.13 12.95
CA ILE A 263 6.66 10.56 12.14
C ILE A 263 6.81 12.04 11.82
#